data_665165123e3e499a3effd6e79a50bfa8
#
_entry.id   665165123e3e499a3effd6e79a50bfa8
#
_cell.length_a   1.000
_cell.length_b   1.000
_cell.length_c   1.000
_cell.angle_alpha   90.00
_cell.angle_beta   90.00
_cell.angle_gamma   90.00
#
_symmetry.space_group_name_H-M   'P 1'
#
loop_
_entity.id
_entity.type
_entity.pdbx_description
1 polymer ?
#
loop_
_entity_poly.entity_id
_entity_poly.type
_entity_poly.pdbx_seq_one_letter_code
_entity_poly.pdbx_strand_id
1 'polypeptide(L)'
;MRLIVTKIMDVNKIINVELPMCLLDWIPTNKISIDNKDWDLSKEGAVQLLEKKPIYDIYWDWLSTNPSAIQLLEKNQDKIDWSNLSGNPSAIHFLEKNLDKINWNGLSYNPSERAIRLLENNPDKINWTCLSKNPSEGAIQLLEQNPDKINWSNLSKNPSEGAMPLLEKNPDKIDWSNLSKNPTKGAMQLLKNHSNNILINWHYLSRNPHIFNYDYKKMKQNCLIFKEDLMKNRYHPCNISKFKYWKVDGFE
;
A
#
# COMPACT_ATOMS: atom_id res chain seq x y z
N MET A 1 7.25 -3.65 -37.57
CA MET A 1 7.57 -2.75 -36.45
C MET A 1 7.49 -3.41 -35.07
N ARG A 2 7.51 -4.77 -34.98
CA ARG A 2 7.47 -5.57 -33.73
C ARG A 2 8.82 -6.24 -33.40
N LEU A 3 9.91 -5.95 -34.10
CA LEU A 3 11.17 -6.68 -34.03
C LEU A 3 12.37 -5.87 -33.50
N ILE A 4 12.18 -4.61 -33.07
CA ILE A 4 13.28 -3.75 -32.59
C ILE A 4 13.23 -3.57 -31.05
N VAL A 5 12.13 -3.91 -30.37
CA VAL A 5 12.01 -3.74 -28.92
C VAL A 5 12.64 -4.90 -28.10
N THR A 6 12.95 -6.02 -28.75
CA THR A 6 13.46 -7.22 -28.06
C THR A 6 14.99 -7.27 -27.89
N LYS A 7 15.73 -6.23 -28.26
CA LYS A 7 17.20 -6.26 -28.26
C LYS A 7 17.91 -5.35 -27.25
N ILE A 8 17.16 -4.65 -26.39
CA ILE A 8 17.74 -3.68 -25.41
C ILE A 8 17.12 -3.83 -24.02
N MET A 9 16.74 -5.03 -23.62
CA MET A 9 16.46 -5.24 -22.20
C MET A 9 17.44 -6.26 -21.63
N ASP A 10 18.54 -5.73 -21.12
CA ASP A 10 19.33 -6.38 -20.10
C ASP A 10 18.41 -6.53 -18.87
N VAL A 11 17.89 -7.72 -18.65
CA VAL A 11 16.84 -8.02 -17.65
C VAL A 11 17.33 -7.72 -16.22
N ASN A 12 18.62 -7.49 -16.04
CA ASN A 12 19.27 -7.16 -14.76
C ASN A 12 19.34 -5.64 -14.47
N LYS A 13 18.77 -4.80 -15.34
CA LYS A 13 18.62 -3.35 -15.16
C LYS A 13 17.21 -2.87 -15.40
N ILE A 14 16.20 -3.61 -14.94
CA ILE A 14 14.90 -3.01 -14.69
C ILE A 14 15.03 -2.28 -13.34
N ILE A 15 15.80 -1.21 -13.34
CA ILE A 15 15.49 -0.06 -12.50
C ILE A 15 14.06 0.28 -12.91
N ASN A 16 13.15 0.40 -11.95
CA ASN A 16 11.83 0.97 -12.14
C ASN A 16 11.94 2.41 -12.67
N VAL A 17 12.34 2.55 -13.91
CA VAL A 17 12.17 3.80 -14.64
C VAL A 17 10.73 3.78 -15.09
N GLU A 18 9.85 4.38 -14.31
CA GLU A 18 8.52 4.73 -14.80
C GLU A 18 8.74 5.59 -16.04
N LEU A 19 8.43 5.02 -17.21
CA LEU A 19 8.48 5.78 -18.44
C LEU A 19 7.49 6.92 -18.32
N PRO A 20 7.88 8.18 -18.62
CA PRO A 20 6.99 9.31 -18.54
C PRO A 20 5.77 9.04 -19.44
N MET A 21 4.59 8.99 -18.82
CA MET A 21 3.33 8.77 -19.54
C MET A 21 2.74 10.13 -19.91
N CYS A 22 2.43 10.32 -21.19
CA CYS A 22 1.71 11.48 -21.66
C CYS A 22 0.35 11.06 -22.23
N LEU A 23 -0.58 12.03 -22.27
CA LEU A 23 -1.83 11.84 -22.96
C LEU A 23 -1.55 11.63 -24.47
N LEU A 24 -2.26 10.69 -25.08
CA LEU A 24 -2.14 10.47 -26.53
C LEU A 24 -2.58 11.73 -27.29
N ASP A 25 -1.79 12.13 -28.29
CA ASP A 25 -1.96 13.41 -29.01
C ASP A 25 -3.34 13.61 -29.66
N TRP A 26 -4.03 12.51 -29.97
CA TRP A 26 -5.36 12.54 -30.59
C TRP A 26 -6.51 12.73 -29.60
N ILE A 27 -6.25 12.70 -28.28
CA ILE A 27 -7.27 12.85 -27.25
C ILE A 27 -7.44 14.34 -26.94
N PRO A 28 -8.60 14.94 -27.25
CA PRO A 28 -8.85 16.35 -26.96
C PRO A 28 -9.05 16.55 -25.45
N THR A 29 -8.16 17.33 -24.84
CA THR A 29 -8.14 17.60 -23.40
C THR A 29 -9.41 18.22 -22.86
N ASN A 30 -10.13 18.99 -23.68
CA ASN A 30 -11.39 19.64 -23.32
C ASN A 30 -12.60 18.69 -23.28
N LYS A 31 -12.49 17.49 -23.85
CA LYS A 31 -13.56 16.48 -23.86
C LYS A 31 -13.38 15.41 -22.77
N ILE A 32 -12.23 15.39 -22.09
CA ILE A 32 -12.02 14.45 -20.98
C ILE A 32 -12.80 14.97 -19.78
N SER A 33 -13.81 14.21 -19.37
CA SER A 33 -14.46 14.44 -18.08
C SER A 33 -13.48 14.06 -16.99
N ILE A 34 -13.11 15.03 -16.16
CA ILE A 34 -12.31 14.79 -14.97
C ILE A 34 -13.29 14.64 -13.81
N ASP A 35 -14.00 13.54 -13.80
CA ASP A 35 -14.60 13.06 -12.58
C ASP A 35 -13.46 12.35 -11.81
N ASN A 36 -12.76 13.14 -11.00
CA ASN A 36 -11.39 12.89 -10.52
C ASN A 36 -11.22 11.65 -9.62
N LYS A 37 -12.31 11.03 -9.23
CA LYS A 37 -12.28 9.94 -8.24
C LYS A 37 -11.62 8.66 -8.77
N ASP A 38 -11.66 8.47 -10.09
CA ASP A 38 -11.18 7.26 -10.75
C ASP A 38 -9.82 7.45 -11.48
N TRP A 39 -9.25 8.64 -11.42
CA TRP A 39 -7.97 8.90 -12.06
C TRP A 39 -6.80 8.46 -11.21
N ASP A 40 -5.98 7.61 -11.78
CA ASP A 40 -4.68 7.28 -11.21
C ASP A 40 -3.70 8.45 -11.38
N LEU A 41 -3.74 9.39 -10.43
CA LEU A 41 -2.83 10.54 -10.41
C LEU A 41 -1.41 10.19 -9.95
N SER A 42 -1.11 8.91 -9.74
CA SER A 42 0.29 8.47 -9.61
C SER A 42 1.06 8.68 -10.91
N LYS A 43 0.35 8.88 -12.03
CA LYS A 43 0.94 9.17 -13.33
C LYS A 43 1.22 10.66 -13.48
N GLU A 44 2.49 11.01 -13.69
CA GLU A 44 2.95 12.39 -13.87
C GLU A 44 2.15 13.16 -14.94
N GLY A 45 1.79 12.51 -16.04
CA GLY A 45 0.99 13.10 -17.11
C GLY A 45 -0.43 13.49 -16.68
N ALA A 46 -1.01 12.82 -15.68
CA ALA A 46 -2.34 13.15 -15.17
C ALA A 46 -2.31 14.47 -14.34
N VAL A 47 -1.27 14.68 -13.52
CA VAL A 47 -1.08 15.95 -12.80
C VAL A 47 -0.87 17.12 -13.77
N GLN A 48 -0.03 16.93 -14.80
CA GLN A 48 0.21 17.95 -15.84
C GLN A 48 -1.08 18.31 -16.61
N LEU A 49 -1.99 17.34 -16.79
CA LEU A 49 -3.27 17.59 -17.41
C LEU A 49 -4.19 18.44 -16.51
N LEU A 50 -4.16 18.20 -15.20
CA LEU A 50 -4.91 19.01 -14.23
C LEU A 50 -4.42 20.47 -14.21
N GLU A 51 -3.12 20.72 -14.37
CA GLU A 51 -2.57 22.08 -14.42
C GLU A 51 -3.14 22.91 -15.60
N LYS A 52 -3.60 22.24 -16.65
CA LYS A 52 -4.21 22.89 -17.85
C LYS A 52 -5.72 23.11 -17.72
N LYS A 53 -6.36 22.63 -16.64
CA LYS A 53 -7.80 22.74 -16.42
C LYS A 53 -8.16 23.99 -15.63
N PRO A 54 -9.38 24.51 -15.78
CA PRO A 54 -9.90 25.56 -14.92
C PRO A 54 -9.91 25.10 -13.46
N ILE A 55 -9.49 25.98 -12.55
CA ILE A 55 -9.31 25.68 -11.11
C ILE A 55 -10.60 25.18 -10.45
N TYR A 56 -11.77 25.63 -10.92
CA TYR A 56 -13.08 25.23 -10.38
C TYR A 56 -13.52 23.82 -10.75
N ASP A 57 -12.84 23.16 -11.70
CA ASP A 57 -13.12 21.77 -12.10
C ASP A 57 -12.26 20.76 -11.32
N ILE A 58 -11.45 21.23 -10.37
CA ILE A 58 -10.53 20.39 -9.61
C ILE A 58 -11.08 20.12 -8.21
N TYR A 59 -11.18 18.84 -7.83
CA TYR A 59 -11.55 18.42 -6.48
C TYR A 59 -10.32 18.47 -5.56
N TRP A 60 -10.12 19.62 -4.93
CA TRP A 60 -8.93 19.91 -4.12
C TRP A 60 -8.83 19.08 -2.85
N ASP A 61 -9.97 18.72 -2.25
CA ASP A 61 -10.06 17.82 -1.10
C ASP A 61 -9.43 16.46 -1.40
N TRP A 62 -9.83 15.86 -2.53
CA TRP A 62 -9.26 14.61 -2.97
C TRP A 62 -7.80 14.75 -3.44
N LEU A 63 -7.48 15.83 -4.15
CA LEU A 63 -6.12 16.10 -4.62
C LEU A 63 -5.13 16.22 -3.43
N SER A 64 -5.60 16.76 -2.31
CA SER A 64 -4.80 16.88 -1.08
C SER A 64 -4.39 15.52 -0.49
N THR A 65 -5.12 14.43 -0.80
CA THR A 65 -4.74 13.08 -0.40
C THR A 65 -3.70 12.44 -1.32
N ASN A 66 -3.51 12.99 -2.53
CA ASN A 66 -2.70 12.35 -3.56
C ASN A 66 -1.21 12.67 -3.40
N PRO A 67 -0.34 11.66 -3.22
CA PRO A 67 1.10 11.86 -3.04
C PRO A 67 1.80 12.55 -4.22
N SER A 68 1.29 12.38 -5.44
CA SER A 68 1.89 12.95 -6.66
C SER A 68 1.48 14.41 -6.92
N ALA A 69 0.50 14.94 -6.17
CA ALA A 69 -0.06 16.27 -6.42
C ALA A 69 0.64 17.39 -5.63
N ILE A 70 1.66 17.10 -4.84
CA ILE A 70 2.27 18.05 -3.90
C ILE A 70 2.71 19.34 -4.58
N GLN A 71 3.36 19.27 -5.74
CA GLN A 71 3.83 20.44 -6.48
C GLN A 71 2.67 21.35 -6.93
N LEU A 72 1.54 20.75 -7.33
CA LEU A 72 0.34 21.49 -7.72
C LEU A 72 -0.33 22.15 -6.50
N LEU A 73 -0.35 21.47 -5.36
CA LEU A 73 -0.88 21.99 -4.10
C LEU A 73 -0.01 23.14 -3.56
N GLU A 74 1.32 23.06 -3.69
CA GLU A 74 2.23 24.13 -3.30
C GLU A 74 1.99 25.43 -4.08
N LYS A 75 1.60 25.33 -5.35
CA LYS A 75 1.24 26.47 -6.20
C LYS A 75 -0.15 27.05 -5.88
N ASN A 76 -1.03 26.28 -5.23
CA ASN A 76 -2.44 26.61 -4.98
C ASN A 76 -2.81 26.43 -3.51
N GLN A 77 -2.06 27.08 -2.62
CA GLN A 77 -2.16 26.87 -1.16
C GLN A 77 -3.51 27.28 -0.58
N ASP A 78 -4.23 28.18 -1.23
CA ASP A 78 -5.57 28.62 -0.85
C ASP A 78 -6.66 27.57 -1.11
N LYS A 79 -6.35 26.54 -1.88
CA LYS A 79 -7.24 25.43 -2.24
C LYS A 79 -7.01 24.15 -1.44
N ILE A 80 -5.95 24.11 -0.64
CA ILE A 80 -5.56 22.91 0.09
C ILE A 80 -6.60 22.55 1.15
N ASP A 81 -7.07 21.30 1.12
CA ASP A 81 -7.69 20.67 2.28
C ASP A 81 -6.60 20.17 3.23
N TRP A 82 -6.31 20.96 4.27
CA TRP A 82 -5.27 20.64 5.25
C TRP A 82 -5.57 19.38 6.05
N SER A 83 -6.83 19.02 6.21
CA SER A 83 -7.23 17.77 6.89
C SER A 83 -6.76 16.56 6.12
N ASN A 84 -7.04 16.55 4.83
CA ASN A 84 -6.63 15.48 3.92
C ASN A 84 -5.10 15.50 3.69
N LEU A 85 -4.52 16.69 3.52
CA LEU A 85 -3.08 16.83 3.33
C LEU A 85 -2.27 16.30 4.51
N SER A 86 -2.78 16.46 5.74
CA SER A 86 -2.07 15.96 6.93
C SER A 86 -1.90 14.44 6.94
N GLY A 87 -2.82 13.70 6.28
CA GLY A 87 -2.71 12.26 6.09
C GLY A 87 -1.82 11.85 4.90
N ASN A 88 -1.40 12.78 4.06
CA ASN A 88 -0.61 12.50 2.86
C ASN A 88 0.88 12.30 3.21
N PRO A 89 1.47 11.10 2.98
CA PRO A 89 2.85 10.83 3.39
C PRO A 89 3.89 11.67 2.64
N SER A 90 3.58 12.14 1.43
CA SER A 90 4.48 12.97 0.63
C SER A 90 4.46 14.46 1.03
N ALA A 91 3.47 14.88 1.82
CA ALA A 91 3.26 16.30 2.16
C ALA A 91 4.03 16.76 3.41
N ILE A 92 4.79 15.90 4.09
CA ILE A 92 5.36 16.20 5.41
C ILE A 92 6.23 17.45 5.40
N HIS A 93 7.08 17.62 4.39
CA HIS A 93 7.93 18.80 4.28
C HIS A 93 7.13 20.12 4.17
N PHE A 94 5.92 20.05 3.63
CA PHE A 94 5.01 21.17 3.52
C PHE A 94 4.27 21.43 4.83
N LEU A 95 3.87 20.37 5.53
CA LEU A 95 3.24 20.44 6.86
C LEU A 95 4.21 21.01 7.91
N GLU A 96 5.48 20.66 7.87
CA GLU A 96 6.51 21.17 8.78
C GLU A 96 6.68 22.68 8.68
N LYS A 97 6.38 23.28 7.53
CA LYS A 97 6.40 24.73 7.32
C LYS A 97 5.09 25.42 7.73
N ASN A 98 4.02 24.64 7.98
CA ASN A 98 2.67 25.13 8.25
C ASN A 98 2.06 24.40 9.46
N LEU A 99 2.77 24.39 10.58
CA LEU A 99 2.40 23.65 11.79
C LEU A 99 1.02 24.06 12.35
N ASP A 100 0.64 25.31 12.16
CA ASP A 100 -0.65 25.87 12.56
C ASP A 100 -1.83 25.31 11.79
N LYS A 101 -1.58 24.72 10.60
CA LYS A 101 -2.60 24.16 9.73
C LYS A 101 -2.73 22.65 9.82
N ILE A 102 -1.86 22.00 10.59
CA ILE A 102 -1.85 20.53 10.71
C ILE A 102 -3.16 20.05 11.36
N ASN A 103 -3.83 19.12 10.68
CA ASN A 103 -4.83 18.28 11.32
C ASN A 103 -4.14 17.09 11.99
N TRP A 104 -4.05 17.12 13.31
CA TRP A 104 -3.34 16.10 14.10
C TRP A 104 -3.97 14.72 14.03
N ASN A 105 -5.29 14.62 13.74
CA ASN A 105 -5.94 13.34 13.48
C ASN A 105 -5.41 12.72 12.17
N GLY A 106 -5.35 13.51 11.10
CA GLY A 106 -4.77 13.10 9.82
C GLY A 106 -3.29 12.73 9.97
N LEU A 107 -2.52 13.56 10.68
CA LEU A 107 -1.10 13.32 10.93
C LEU A 107 -0.87 12.02 11.73
N SER A 108 -1.72 11.71 12.72
CA SER A 108 -1.62 10.47 13.50
C SER A 108 -1.87 9.22 12.65
N TYR A 109 -2.59 9.34 11.55
CA TYR A 109 -2.79 8.26 10.59
C TYR A 109 -1.70 8.20 9.49
N ASN A 110 -0.90 9.26 9.34
CA ASN A 110 0.13 9.37 8.31
C ASN A 110 1.28 8.37 8.54
N PRO A 111 1.57 7.45 7.59
CA PRO A 111 2.54 6.37 7.82
C PRO A 111 4.00 6.79 7.67
N SER A 112 4.30 8.05 7.32
CA SER A 112 5.69 8.47 7.12
C SER A 112 6.43 8.60 8.45
N GLU A 113 7.70 8.21 8.49
CA GLU A 113 8.55 8.33 9.68
C GLU A 113 8.67 9.79 10.18
N ARG A 114 8.66 10.74 9.26
CA ARG A 114 8.73 12.17 9.63
C ARG A 114 7.45 12.63 10.33
N ALA A 115 6.27 12.09 9.94
CA ALA A 115 5.02 12.34 10.66
C ALA A 115 5.10 11.79 12.09
N ILE A 116 5.66 10.61 12.27
CA ILE A 116 5.86 10.01 13.60
C ILE A 116 6.76 10.91 14.46
N ARG A 117 7.89 11.40 13.92
CA ARG A 117 8.77 12.33 14.65
C ARG A 117 8.06 13.64 15.05
N LEU A 118 7.18 14.17 14.19
CA LEU A 118 6.36 15.34 14.54
C LEU A 118 5.40 15.02 15.68
N LEU A 119 4.82 13.83 15.72
CA LEU A 119 3.95 13.38 16.81
C LEU A 119 4.74 13.19 18.11
N GLU A 120 5.93 12.60 18.05
CA GLU A 120 6.83 12.43 19.20
C GLU A 120 7.20 13.78 19.84
N ASN A 121 7.41 14.82 19.02
CA ASN A 121 7.67 16.17 19.48
C ASN A 121 6.41 16.89 20.02
N ASN A 122 5.22 16.34 19.76
CA ASN A 122 3.94 16.94 20.16
C ASN A 122 2.99 15.88 20.76
N PRO A 123 3.35 15.24 21.86
CA PRO A 123 2.64 14.09 22.39
C PRO A 123 1.20 14.38 22.86
N ASP A 124 0.92 15.63 23.22
CA ASP A 124 -0.41 16.13 23.60
C ASP A 124 -1.36 16.23 22.39
N LYS A 125 -0.84 16.25 21.17
CA LYS A 125 -1.59 16.34 19.92
C LYS A 125 -1.90 14.98 19.29
N ILE A 126 -1.32 13.88 19.80
CA ILE A 126 -1.50 12.56 19.23
C ILE A 126 -2.96 12.11 19.37
N ASN A 127 -3.58 11.77 18.25
CA ASN A 127 -4.84 11.03 18.25
C ASN A 127 -4.54 9.53 18.30
N TRP A 128 -4.57 8.95 19.49
CA TRP A 128 -4.27 7.53 19.72
C TRP A 128 -5.20 6.57 18.99
N THR A 129 -6.45 6.98 18.76
CA THR A 129 -7.42 6.20 17.96
C THR A 129 -7.00 6.11 16.49
N CYS A 130 -6.51 7.20 15.92
CA CYS A 130 -5.95 7.24 14.57
C CYS A 130 -4.60 6.53 14.51
N LEU A 131 -3.73 6.76 15.49
CA LEU A 131 -2.42 6.12 15.58
C LEU A 131 -2.54 4.59 15.66
N SER A 132 -3.53 4.06 16.37
CA SER A 132 -3.79 2.60 16.45
C SER A 132 -4.15 1.96 15.10
N LYS A 133 -4.53 2.75 14.08
CA LYS A 133 -4.74 2.29 12.69
C LYS A 133 -3.50 2.45 11.82
N ASN A 134 -2.52 3.23 12.26
CA ASN A 134 -1.33 3.56 11.48
C ASN A 134 -0.44 2.32 11.36
N PRO A 135 -0.12 1.84 10.13
CA PRO A 135 0.63 0.60 9.93
C PRO A 135 2.14 0.77 10.05
N SER A 136 2.65 1.99 10.23
CA SER A 136 4.10 2.24 10.29
C SER A 136 4.72 1.64 11.55
N GLU A 137 5.97 1.23 11.45
CA GLU A 137 6.73 0.68 12.56
C GLU A 137 6.85 1.68 13.72
N GLY A 138 7.13 2.95 13.43
CA GLY A 138 7.22 3.99 14.44
C GLY A 138 5.91 4.21 15.20
N ALA A 139 4.74 4.10 14.52
CA ALA A 139 3.46 4.15 15.19
C ALA A 139 3.26 2.97 16.16
N ILE A 140 3.65 1.76 15.76
CA ILE A 140 3.59 0.59 16.62
C ILE A 140 4.50 0.76 17.84
N GLN A 141 5.72 1.27 17.67
CA GLN A 141 6.65 1.54 18.77
C GLN A 141 6.07 2.57 19.77
N LEU A 142 5.43 3.64 19.28
CA LEU A 142 4.73 4.61 20.13
C LEU A 142 3.59 3.97 20.92
N LEU A 143 2.83 3.05 20.31
CA LEU A 143 1.76 2.32 20.98
C LEU A 143 2.32 1.35 22.02
N GLU A 144 3.44 0.69 21.78
CA GLU A 144 4.13 -0.16 22.74
C GLU A 144 4.56 0.58 24.01
N GLN A 145 5.03 1.83 23.80
CA GLN A 145 5.43 2.70 24.92
C GLN A 145 4.23 3.27 25.70
N ASN A 146 3.03 3.25 25.12
CA ASN A 146 1.83 3.85 25.69
C ASN A 146 0.63 2.89 25.65
N PRO A 147 0.69 1.73 26.33
CA PRO A 147 -0.32 0.67 26.19
C PRO A 147 -1.71 1.06 26.71
N ASP A 148 -1.79 2.03 27.61
CA ASP A 148 -3.03 2.59 28.14
C ASP A 148 -3.77 3.48 27.12
N LYS A 149 -3.10 3.95 26.10
CA LYS A 149 -3.64 4.80 25.04
C LYS A 149 -4.13 4.02 23.83
N ILE A 150 -3.83 2.73 23.74
CA ILE A 150 -4.16 1.90 22.57
C ILE A 150 -5.68 1.78 22.39
N ASN A 151 -6.16 2.08 21.20
CA ASN A 151 -7.48 1.65 20.76
C ASN A 151 -7.40 0.22 20.19
N TRP A 152 -7.68 -0.76 21.04
CA TRP A 152 -7.54 -2.19 20.72
C TRP A 152 -8.42 -2.65 19.57
N SER A 153 -9.62 -2.06 19.40
CA SER A 153 -10.51 -2.37 18.27
C SER A 153 -9.86 -1.95 16.93
N ASN A 154 -9.18 -0.80 16.91
CA ASN A 154 -8.45 -0.35 15.72
C ASN A 154 -7.15 -1.12 15.50
N LEU A 155 -6.43 -1.43 16.60
CA LEU A 155 -5.20 -2.23 16.51
C LEU A 155 -5.49 -3.64 15.98
N SER A 156 -6.62 -4.26 16.38
CA SER A 156 -7.01 -5.60 15.90
C SER A 156 -7.17 -5.69 14.38
N LYS A 157 -7.53 -4.59 13.71
CA LYS A 157 -7.62 -4.53 12.23
C LYS A 157 -6.43 -3.87 11.56
N ASN A 158 -5.41 -3.46 12.32
CA ASN A 158 -4.22 -2.83 11.77
C ASN A 158 -3.47 -3.80 10.83
N PRO A 159 -3.18 -3.42 9.59
CA PRO A 159 -2.56 -4.31 8.60
C PRO A 159 -1.04 -4.52 8.82
N SER A 160 -0.46 -4.01 9.90
CA SER A 160 0.95 -4.21 10.24
C SER A 160 1.16 -5.55 10.95
N GLU A 161 2.12 -6.34 10.49
CA GLU A 161 2.58 -7.52 11.24
C GLU A 161 3.18 -7.13 12.61
N GLY A 162 3.73 -5.92 12.74
CA GLY A 162 4.26 -5.38 14.00
C GLY A 162 3.19 -5.20 15.10
N ALA A 163 1.90 -5.10 14.72
CA ALA A 163 0.81 -5.03 15.69
C ALA A 163 0.51 -6.38 16.37
N MET A 164 0.90 -7.50 15.74
CA MET A 164 0.54 -8.84 16.22
C MET A 164 1.14 -9.18 17.59
N PRO A 165 2.42 -8.89 17.89
CA PRO A 165 2.98 -9.13 19.23
C PRO A 165 2.25 -8.39 20.36
N LEU A 166 1.73 -7.18 20.08
CA LEU A 166 0.93 -6.44 21.05
C LEU A 166 -0.40 -7.15 21.35
N LEU A 167 -1.05 -7.67 20.31
CA LEU A 167 -2.30 -8.42 20.44
C LEU A 167 -2.07 -9.76 21.14
N GLU A 168 -0.98 -10.47 20.82
CA GLU A 168 -0.61 -11.74 21.46
C GLU A 168 -0.38 -11.60 22.97
N LYS A 169 0.24 -10.50 23.39
CA LYS A 169 0.46 -10.19 24.81
C LYS A 169 -0.82 -9.79 25.54
N ASN A 170 -1.88 -9.41 24.84
CA ASN A 170 -3.12 -8.88 25.42
C ASN A 170 -4.37 -9.52 24.80
N PRO A 171 -4.55 -10.85 24.90
CA PRO A 171 -5.63 -11.57 24.22
C PRO A 171 -7.04 -11.16 24.70
N ASP A 172 -7.16 -10.69 25.92
CA ASP A 172 -8.39 -10.16 26.53
C ASP A 172 -8.85 -8.83 25.91
N LYS A 173 -7.97 -8.10 25.27
CA LYS A 173 -8.23 -6.81 24.63
C LYS A 173 -8.49 -6.92 23.12
N ILE A 174 -8.34 -8.11 22.54
CA ILE A 174 -8.54 -8.33 21.11
C ILE A 174 -10.02 -8.16 20.74
N ASP A 175 -10.28 -7.30 19.76
CA ASP A 175 -11.55 -7.30 19.03
C ASP A 175 -11.50 -8.39 17.95
N TRP A 176 -12.01 -9.57 18.29
CA TRP A 176 -11.98 -10.77 17.43
C TRP A 176 -12.75 -10.58 16.12
N SER A 177 -13.81 -9.75 16.13
CA SER A 177 -14.56 -9.42 14.91
C SER A 177 -13.71 -8.58 13.95
N ASN A 178 -12.97 -7.60 14.46
CA ASN A 178 -12.06 -6.81 13.67
C ASN A 178 -10.81 -7.60 13.25
N LEU A 179 -10.28 -8.45 14.12
CA LEU A 179 -9.18 -9.35 13.78
C LEU A 179 -9.55 -10.30 12.64
N SER A 180 -10.82 -10.75 12.57
CA SER A 180 -11.31 -11.59 11.47
C SER A 180 -11.23 -10.92 10.09
N LYS A 181 -11.17 -9.57 10.02
CA LYS A 181 -10.98 -8.79 8.79
C LYS A 181 -9.50 -8.55 8.46
N ASN A 182 -8.61 -8.77 9.43
CA ASN A 182 -7.21 -8.41 9.30
C ASN A 182 -6.50 -9.32 8.28
N PRO A 183 -5.86 -8.75 7.23
CA PRO A 183 -5.27 -9.54 6.15
C PRO A 183 -3.87 -10.06 6.47
N THR A 184 -3.34 -9.87 7.67
CA THR A 184 -1.98 -10.29 8.02
C THR A 184 -1.90 -11.79 8.31
N LYS A 185 -0.72 -12.37 8.10
CA LYS A 185 -0.47 -13.78 8.43
C LYS A 185 -0.49 -14.00 9.94
N GLY A 186 0.03 -13.03 10.71
CA GLY A 186 0.00 -13.06 12.16
C GLY A 186 -1.42 -13.09 12.72
N ALA A 187 -2.34 -12.29 12.15
CA ALA A 187 -3.76 -12.34 12.53
C ALA A 187 -4.39 -13.71 12.26
N MET A 188 -4.06 -14.35 11.13
CA MET A 188 -4.53 -15.71 10.84
C MET A 188 -3.98 -16.74 11.83
N GLN A 189 -2.73 -16.58 12.27
CA GLN A 189 -2.15 -17.46 13.30
C GLN A 189 -2.83 -17.29 14.65
N LEU A 190 -3.11 -16.03 15.05
CA LEU A 190 -3.86 -15.71 16.27
C LEU A 190 -5.27 -16.32 16.24
N LEU A 191 -6.00 -16.14 15.14
CA LEU A 191 -7.34 -16.72 14.94
C LEU A 191 -7.30 -18.25 15.00
N LYS A 192 -6.29 -18.89 14.41
CA LYS A 192 -6.09 -20.34 14.45
C LYS A 192 -5.85 -20.82 15.88
N ASN A 193 -4.99 -20.15 16.64
CA ASN A 193 -4.68 -20.50 18.01
C ASN A 193 -5.89 -20.36 18.94
N HIS A 194 -6.86 -19.55 18.56
CA HIS A 194 -8.08 -19.28 19.34
C HIS A 194 -9.35 -19.68 18.57
N SER A 195 -9.28 -20.71 17.73
CA SER A 195 -10.37 -21.14 16.83
C SER A 195 -11.70 -21.47 17.52
N ASN A 196 -11.66 -21.77 18.81
CA ASN A 196 -12.85 -22.01 19.64
C ASN A 196 -13.48 -20.74 20.22
N ASN A 197 -12.92 -19.54 19.93
CA ASN A 197 -13.47 -18.28 20.42
C ASN A 197 -14.79 -17.94 19.70
N ILE A 198 -15.87 -17.85 20.46
CA ILE A 198 -17.21 -17.54 19.93
C ILE A 198 -17.32 -16.16 19.29
N LEU A 199 -16.41 -15.25 19.59
CA LEU A 199 -16.38 -13.88 19.08
C LEU A 199 -15.74 -13.75 17.69
N ILE A 200 -15.17 -14.85 17.15
CA ILE A 200 -14.64 -14.87 15.77
C ILE A 200 -15.80 -14.67 14.80
N ASN A 201 -15.65 -13.66 13.95
CA ASN A 201 -16.66 -13.40 12.93
C ASN A 201 -16.36 -14.18 11.64
N TRP A 202 -16.98 -15.33 11.50
CA TRP A 202 -16.81 -16.24 10.37
C TRP A 202 -17.21 -15.62 9.02
N HIS A 203 -18.18 -14.71 9.00
CA HIS A 203 -18.59 -14.00 7.79
C HIS A 203 -17.47 -13.08 7.29
N TYR A 204 -16.79 -12.36 8.19
CA TYR A 204 -15.63 -11.56 7.79
C TYR A 204 -14.42 -12.43 7.43
N LEU A 205 -14.19 -13.48 8.20
CA LEU A 205 -13.09 -14.39 7.95
C LEU A 205 -13.20 -15.08 6.58
N SER A 206 -14.42 -15.44 6.14
CA SER A 206 -14.66 -16.06 4.83
C SER A 206 -14.22 -15.18 3.62
N ARG A 207 -14.08 -13.89 3.82
CA ARG A 207 -13.60 -12.93 2.81
C ARG A 207 -12.10 -12.67 2.89
N ASN A 208 -11.42 -13.19 3.90
CA ASN A 208 -10.00 -12.99 4.08
C ASN A 208 -9.23 -13.89 3.08
N PRO A 209 -8.36 -13.34 2.22
CA PRO A 209 -7.64 -14.12 1.22
C PRO A 209 -6.68 -15.16 1.82
N HIS A 210 -6.26 -14.99 3.07
CA HIS A 210 -5.31 -15.88 3.75
C HIS A 210 -5.96 -17.12 4.39
N ILE A 211 -7.27 -17.30 4.30
CA ILE A 211 -7.92 -18.57 4.69
C ILE A 211 -7.63 -19.70 3.68
N PHE A 212 -7.20 -19.36 2.48
CA PHE A 212 -6.86 -20.33 1.44
C PHE A 212 -5.35 -20.57 1.45
N ASN A 213 -4.99 -21.83 1.34
CA ASN A 213 -3.60 -22.23 1.12
C ASN A 213 -3.49 -22.94 -0.22
N TYR A 214 -2.32 -22.89 -0.83
CA TYR A 214 -2.07 -23.66 -2.04
C TYR A 214 -2.07 -25.15 -1.73
N ASP A 215 -2.86 -25.94 -2.46
CA ASP A 215 -2.78 -27.39 -2.45
C ASP A 215 -1.56 -27.83 -3.28
N TYR A 216 -0.39 -27.75 -2.63
CA TYR A 216 0.88 -28.13 -3.27
C TYR A 216 0.88 -29.57 -3.80
N LYS A 217 0.11 -30.49 -3.17
CA LYS A 217 0.00 -31.87 -3.62
C LYS A 217 -0.73 -31.94 -4.96
N LYS A 218 -1.85 -31.24 -5.07
CA LYS A 218 -2.63 -31.14 -6.31
C LYS A 218 -1.88 -30.36 -7.39
N MET A 219 -1.20 -29.26 -7.00
CA MET A 219 -0.33 -28.51 -7.92
C MET A 219 0.79 -29.39 -8.48
N LYS A 220 1.47 -30.16 -7.63
CA LYS A 220 2.50 -31.12 -8.06
C LYS A 220 1.94 -32.15 -9.01
N GLN A 221 0.75 -32.73 -8.73
CA GLN A 221 0.08 -33.69 -9.62
C GLN A 221 -0.26 -33.06 -10.97
N ASN A 222 -0.81 -31.80 -10.96
CA ASN A 222 -1.12 -31.08 -12.19
C ASN A 222 0.14 -30.77 -13.01
N CYS A 223 1.24 -30.38 -12.32
CA CYS A 223 2.52 -30.13 -12.98
C CYS A 223 3.12 -31.40 -13.62
N LEU A 224 2.84 -32.61 -13.08
CA LEU A 224 3.32 -33.87 -13.66
C LEU A 224 2.74 -34.11 -15.05
N ILE A 225 1.50 -33.68 -15.32
CA ILE A 225 0.84 -33.82 -16.62
C ILE A 225 1.61 -33.05 -17.71
N PHE A 226 2.16 -31.88 -17.36
CA PHE A 226 2.89 -31.01 -18.29
C PHE A 226 4.42 -31.23 -18.26
N LYS A 227 4.90 -31.98 -17.26
CA LYS A 227 6.34 -32.18 -17.05
C LYS A 227 7.03 -32.76 -18.28
N GLU A 228 6.46 -33.78 -18.87
CA GLU A 228 7.03 -34.41 -20.04
C GLU A 228 7.02 -33.50 -21.26
N ASP A 229 5.95 -32.76 -21.47
CA ASP A 229 5.85 -31.80 -22.57
C ASP A 229 6.82 -30.63 -22.38
N LEU A 230 7.01 -30.14 -21.16
CA LEU A 230 8.03 -29.13 -20.83
C LEU A 230 9.44 -29.71 -21.07
N MET A 231 9.71 -30.94 -20.67
CA MET A 231 11.02 -31.56 -20.87
C MET A 231 11.28 -31.84 -22.36
N LYS A 232 10.28 -32.33 -23.12
CA LYS A 232 10.40 -32.59 -24.55
C LYS A 232 10.55 -31.34 -25.38
N ASN A 233 9.82 -30.26 -25.06
CA ASN A 233 9.75 -29.06 -25.88
C ASN A 233 10.70 -27.96 -25.40
N ARG A 234 10.60 -27.54 -24.14
CA ARG A 234 11.31 -26.38 -23.63
C ARG A 234 12.73 -26.73 -23.16
N TYR A 235 12.88 -27.85 -22.47
CA TYR A 235 14.16 -28.29 -21.90
C TYR A 235 14.86 -29.35 -22.76
N HIS A 236 14.43 -29.56 -23.99
CA HIS A 236 15.15 -30.41 -24.91
C HIS A 236 16.61 -29.93 -25.07
N PRO A 237 17.61 -30.83 -25.09
CA PRO A 237 19.03 -30.47 -25.20
C PRO A 237 19.34 -29.47 -26.32
N CYS A 238 18.63 -29.54 -27.44
CA CYS A 238 18.75 -28.61 -28.57
C CYS A 238 18.32 -27.17 -28.24
N ASN A 239 17.60 -26.94 -27.13
CA ASN A 239 17.12 -25.62 -26.71
C ASN A 239 17.98 -25.03 -25.58
N ILE A 240 18.91 -25.77 -24.98
CA ILE A 240 19.74 -25.35 -23.86
C ILE A 240 20.53 -24.05 -24.19
N SER A 241 20.99 -23.91 -25.43
CA SER A 241 21.68 -22.73 -25.87
C SER A 241 20.83 -21.44 -25.80
N LYS A 242 19.51 -21.57 -25.88
CA LYS A 242 18.57 -20.43 -25.76
C LYS A 242 18.43 -19.92 -24.33
N PHE A 243 18.81 -20.76 -23.34
CA PHE A 243 18.71 -20.44 -21.91
C PHE A 243 20.07 -20.16 -21.26
N LYS A 244 21.12 -19.96 -22.05
CA LYS A 244 22.50 -19.73 -21.62
C LYS A 244 22.65 -18.55 -20.63
N TYR A 245 21.67 -17.66 -20.57
CA TYR A 245 21.67 -16.47 -19.71
C TYR A 245 20.72 -16.56 -18.51
N TRP A 246 20.05 -17.71 -18.32
CA TRP A 246 19.23 -17.94 -17.13
C TRP A 246 20.14 -18.42 -15.99
N LYS A 247 20.58 -17.46 -15.19
CA LYS A 247 21.13 -17.80 -13.87
C LYS A 247 19.94 -18.07 -12.97
N VAL A 248 19.79 -19.30 -12.52
CA VAL A 248 18.92 -19.63 -11.40
C VAL A 248 19.76 -19.42 -10.15
N ASP A 249 19.52 -18.32 -9.43
CA ASP A 249 20.19 -18.06 -8.16
C ASP A 249 19.91 -19.24 -7.22
N GLY A 250 20.93 -19.95 -6.78
CA GLY A 250 20.85 -21.05 -5.83
C GLY A 250 21.20 -22.44 -6.34
N PHE A 251 21.67 -22.61 -7.58
CA PHE A 251 22.31 -23.84 -8.04
C PHE A 251 23.73 -23.50 -8.53
N GLU A 252 24.71 -23.71 -7.65
CA GLU A 252 26.07 -24.02 -8.03
C GLU A 252 26.21 -25.52 -8.30
#